data_6ee707f5c0a2a51fe0bbfce1fd8041e4
#
_entry.id   6ee707f5c0a2a51fe0bbfce1fd8041e4
#
_cell.length_a   1.000
_cell.length_b   1.000
_cell.length_c   1.000
_cell.angle_alpha   90.00
_cell.angle_beta   90.00
_cell.angle_gamma   90.00
#
_symmetry.space_group_name_H-M   'P 1'
#
loop_
_entity.id
_entity.type
_entity.pdbx_description
1 polymer ?
#
loop_
_entity_poly.entity_id
_entity_poly.type
_entity_poly.pdbx_seq_one_letter_code
_entity_poly.pdbx_strand_id
1 'polypeptide(L)'
;MKHYEDNFAHINLPNLELQPNYTFLDLPQFNRPEMLNCVEKLLDNHIAEGRGNAICIQTFEETWTYQDLYEKANQIAHVLVEDLGLQSGNRVLIRSANNPMMVACWFAVLKAGGIVVATMPLLRSKELTTVIDCAEISHAFCDSDLAEEMHLVQSDFLKEVSFYRNSPEISGLEKLMESKAKIFQNYHTKADSVALIGFTSGTTGLPKMTAHYHKDILNICEAF
;
A
#
# COMPACT_ATOMS: atom_id res chain seq x y z
N MET A 1 11.68 -20.45 -1.57
CA MET A 1 10.59 -19.56 -1.14
C MET A 1 11.01 -18.15 -1.46
N LYS A 2 10.24 -17.40 -2.26
CA LYS A 2 10.60 -16.00 -2.55
C LYS A 2 10.27 -15.16 -1.31
N HIS A 3 11.29 -14.68 -0.61
CA HIS A 3 11.20 -13.52 0.26
C HIS A 3 11.09 -12.27 -0.62
N TYR A 4 10.68 -11.14 -0.05
CA TYR A 4 10.82 -9.86 -0.73
C TYR A 4 12.28 -9.68 -1.23
N GLU A 5 12.45 -9.04 -2.37
CA GLU A 5 13.78 -8.68 -2.90
C GLU A 5 14.44 -7.64 -2.00
N ASP A 6 13.67 -6.64 -1.54
CA ASP A 6 14.08 -5.70 -0.51
C ASP A 6 13.71 -6.25 0.88
N ASN A 7 14.69 -6.53 1.69
CA ASN A 7 14.52 -7.16 3.00
C ASN A 7 14.45 -6.18 4.18
N PHE A 8 14.41 -4.87 3.93
CA PHE A 8 14.38 -3.83 4.97
C PHE A 8 13.36 -4.13 6.08
N ALA A 9 12.12 -4.41 5.72
CA ALA A 9 11.09 -4.68 6.71
C ALA A 9 11.44 -5.88 7.58
N HIS A 10 11.96 -6.96 6.98
CA HIS A 10 12.31 -8.19 7.71
C HIS A 10 13.45 -7.99 8.70
N ILE A 11 14.51 -7.29 8.30
CA ILE A 11 15.69 -7.08 9.18
C ILE A 11 15.43 -6.07 10.30
N ASN A 12 14.41 -5.22 10.16
CA ASN A 12 14.02 -4.23 11.16
C ASN A 12 12.87 -4.68 12.07
N LEU A 13 12.34 -5.90 11.89
CA LEU A 13 11.37 -6.47 12.83
C LEU A 13 12.06 -6.74 14.18
N PRO A 14 11.34 -6.55 15.31
CA PRO A 14 11.85 -6.97 16.61
C PRO A 14 12.05 -8.50 16.66
N ASN A 15 12.97 -8.96 17.49
CA ASN A 15 13.15 -10.40 17.72
C ASN A 15 11.82 -11.07 18.08
N LEU A 16 11.63 -12.34 17.67
CA LEU A 16 10.38 -13.07 17.89
C LEU A 16 9.90 -13.06 19.34
N GLU A 17 10.82 -13.10 20.31
CA GLU A 17 10.52 -13.04 21.74
C GLU A 17 9.89 -11.70 22.19
N LEU A 18 10.13 -10.64 21.41
CA LEU A 18 9.60 -9.29 21.67
C LEU A 18 8.34 -8.97 20.85
N GLN A 19 7.96 -9.88 19.94
CA GLN A 19 6.74 -9.71 19.17
C GLN A 19 5.52 -10.11 20.01
N PRO A 20 4.36 -9.45 19.79
CA PRO A 20 3.15 -9.80 20.50
C PRO A 20 2.74 -11.26 20.23
N ASN A 21 2.37 -11.98 21.28
CA ASN A 21 1.77 -13.30 21.14
C ASN A 21 0.25 -13.19 21.33
N TYR A 22 -0.50 -13.43 20.27
CA TYR A 22 -1.94 -13.32 20.25
C TYR A 22 -2.59 -14.70 20.29
N THR A 23 -2.96 -15.18 21.47
CA THR A 23 -3.59 -16.51 21.64
C THR A 23 -4.94 -16.64 20.92
N PHE A 24 -5.65 -15.53 20.65
CA PHE A 24 -6.89 -15.56 19.88
C PHE A 24 -6.69 -15.92 18.41
N LEU A 25 -5.47 -15.80 17.87
CA LEU A 25 -5.15 -16.22 16.50
C LEU A 25 -5.16 -17.74 16.32
N ASP A 26 -5.20 -18.51 17.41
CA ASP A 26 -5.36 -19.97 17.37
C ASP A 26 -6.82 -20.40 17.04
N LEU A 27 -7.75 -19.44 17.02
CA LEU A 27 -9.14 -19.71 16.64
C LEU A 27 -9.25 -20.01 15.12
N PRO A 28 -10.10 -20.98 14.73
CA PRO A 28 -10.19 -21.44 13.33
C PRO A 28 -10.43 -20.32 12.29
N GLN A 29 -11.20 -19.29 12.64
CA GLN A 29 -11.50 -18.18 11.74
C GLN A 29 -10.27 -17.30 11.41
N PHE A 30 -9.22 -17.36 12.23
CA PHE A 30 -7.98 -16.62 12.00
C PHE A 30 -6.87 -17.50 11.39
N ASN A 31 -7.15 -18.78 11.15
CA ASN A 31 -6.19 -19.66 10.49
C ASN A 31 -6.01 -19.23 9.03
N ARG A 32 -4.81 -18.83 8.67
CA ARG A 32 -4.47 -18.36 7.32
C ARG A 32 -3.48 -19.31 6.65
N PRO A 33 -3.56 -19.48 5.33
CA PRO A 33 -2.56 -20.25 4.60
C PRO A 33 -1.18 -19.59 4.71
N GLU A 34 -0.11 -20.37 4.59
CA GLU A 34 1.27 -19.84 4.63
C GLU A 34 1.51 -18.78 3.53
N MET A 35 1.01 -19.06 2.32
CA MET A 35 1.07 -18.13 1.19
C MET A 35 -0.22 -17.35 1.10
N LEU A 36 -0.13 -16.03 1.24
CA LEU A 36 -1.27 -15.14 1.28
C LEU A 36 -0.89 -13.73 0.83
N ASN A 37 -1.53 -13.25 -0.24
CA ASN A 37 -1.66 -11.83 -0.49
C ASN A 37 -3.08 -11.39 -0.10
N CYS A 38 -3.21 -10.48 0.87
CA CYS A 38 -4.53 -10.09 1.39
C CYS A 38 -5.45 -9.51 0.30
N VAL A 39 -4.89 -8.96 -0.77
CA VAL A 39 -5.65 -8.41 -1.90
C VAL A 39 -6.52 -9.48 -2.57
N GLU A 40 -6.06 -10.73 -2.64
CA GLU A 40 -6.86 -11.82 -3.22
C GLU A 40 -8.21 -11.95 -2.51
N LYS A 41 -8.22 -11.86 -1.19
CA LYS A 41 -9.44 -11.95 -0.39
C LYS A 41 -10.27 -10.67 -0.42
N LEU A 42 -9.60 -9.52 -0.37
CA LEU A 42 -10.26 -8.22 -0.23
C LEU A 42 -10.79 -7.66 -1.56
N LEU A 43 -10.22 -8.09 -2.70
CA LEU A 43 -10.58 -7.55 -4.00
C LEU A 43 -10.78 -8.63 -5.07
N ASP A 44 -9.78 -9.47 -5.34
CA ASP A 44 -9.80 -10.35 -6.52
C ASP A 44 -10.90 -11.41 -6.45
N ASN A 45 -11.17 -11.96 -5.26
CA ASN A 45 -12.24 -12.93 -5.08
C ASN A 45 -13.64 -12.37 -5.37
N HIS A 46 -13.87 -11.05 -5.17
CA HIS A 46 -15.15 -10.43 -5.55
C HIS A 46 -15.38 -10.51 -7.07
N ILE A 47 -14.32 -10.39 -7.85
CA ILE A 47 -14.41 -10.53 -9.31
C ILE A 47 -14.61 -12.01 -9.68
N ALA A 48 -13.82 -12.92 -9.12
CA ALA A 48 -13.91 -14.35 -9.39
C ALA A 48 -15.29 -14.95 -9.03
N GLU A 49 -15.94 -14.42 -8.00
CA GLU A 49 -17.27 -14.82 -7.53
C GLU A 49 -18.42 -14.10 -8.23
N GLY A 50 -18.15 -13.32 -9.29
CA GLY A 50 -19.16 -12.62 -10.08
C GLY A 50 -19.78 -11.38 -9.43
N ARG A 51 -19.14 -10.84 -8.39
CA ARG A 51 -19.60 -9.62 -7.69
C ARG A 51 -18.96 -8.33 -8.21
N GLY A 52 -18.30 -8.39 -9.37
CA GLY A 52 -17.61 -7.23 -9.96
C GLY A 52 -18.48 -5.99 -10.11
N ASN A 53 -19.77 -6.14 -10.40
CA ASN A 53 -20.71 -5.02 -10.57
C ASN A 53 -21.26 -4.46 -9.24
N ALA A 54 -20.94 -5.05 -8.09
CA ALA A 54 -21.37 -4.51 -6.81
C ALA A 54 -20.59 -3.22 -6.48
N ILE A 55 -21.27 -2.24 -5.91
CA ILE A 55 -20.63 -0.98 -5.47
C ILE A 55 -19.71 -1.29 -4.28
N CYS A 56 -18.46 -0.86 -4.34
CA CYS A 56 -17.50 -0.99 -3.25
C CYS A 56 -17.07 0.36 -2.66
N ILE A 57 -17.10 1.44 -3.44
CA ILE A 57 -16.76 2.79 -2.97
C ILE A 57 -17.85 3.75 -3.45
N GLN A 58 -18.33 4.58 -2.54
CA GLN A 58 -19.28 5.64 -2.85
C GLN A 58 -18.84 6.94 -2.17
N THR A 59 -18.71 7.99 -2.97
CA THR A 59 -18.45 9.36 -2.51
C THR A 59 -19.60 10.28 -2.96
N PHE A 60 -19.52 11.56 -2.68
CA PHE A 60 -20.46 12.55 -3.20
C PHE A 60 -20.29 12.79 -4.71
N GLU A 61 -19.11 12.51 -5.26
CA GLU A 61 -18.74 12.85 -6.64
C GLU A 61 -18.78 11.63 -7.57
N GLU A 62 -18.42 10.45 -7.04
CA GLU A 62 -18.25 9.25 -7.86
C GLU A 62 -18.61 7.96 -7.10
N THR A 63 -18.94 6.95 -7.86
CA THR A 63 -19.23 5.60 -7.35
C THR A 63 -18.42 4.60 -8.14
N TRP A 64 -17.67 3.73 -7.44
CA TRP A 64 -16.88 2.66 -8.04
C TRP A 64 -17.44 1.29 -7.67
N THR A 65 -17.47 0.42 -8.66
CA THR A 65 -17.71 -1.01 -8.46
C THR A 65 -16.41 -1.73 -8.08
N TYR A 66 -16.53 -2.98 -7.63
CA TYR A 66 -15.35 -3.84 -7.45
C TYR A 66 -14.55 -4.00 -8.75
N GLN A 67 -15.24 -4.04 -9.91
CA GLN A 67 -14.57 -4.13 -11.21
C GLN A 67 -13.74 -2.87 -11.50
N ASP A 68 -14.27 -1.69 -11.24
CA ASP A 68 -13.55 -0.42 -11.43
C ASP A 68 -12.29 -0.37 -10.55
N LEU A 69 -12.43 -0.72 -9.26
CA LEU A 69 -11.31 -0.76 -8.33
C LEU A 69 -10.26 -1.79 -8.74
N TYR A 70 -10.69 -2.99 -9.15
CA TYR A 70 -9.82 -4.07 -9.60
C TYR A 70 -9.00 -3.65 -10.82
N GLU A 71 -9.64 -3.12 -11.85
CA GLU A 71 -8.97 -2.70 -13.09
C GLU A 71 -7.94 -1.59 -12.81
N LYS A 72 -8.34 -0.57 -12.05
CA LYS A 72 -7.43 0.53 -11.68
C LYS A 72 -6.25 0.05 -10.84
N ALA A 73 -6.48 -0.78 -9.83
CA ALA A 73 -5.41 -1.34 -9.02
C ALA A 73 -4.42 -2.17 -9.86
N ASN A 74 -4.91 -2.95 -10.82
CA ASN A 74 -4.05 -3.72 -11.72
C ASN A 74 -3.22 -2.82 -12.64
N GLN A 75 -3.82 -1.79 -13.23
CA GLN A 75 -3.10 -0.84 -14.07
C GLN A 75 -2.01 -0.09 -13.29
N ILE A 76 -2.30 0.36 -12.07
CA ILE A 76 -1.33 1.01 -11.18
C ILE A 76 -0.21 0.02 -10.77
N ALA A 77 -0.53 -1.24 -10.53
CA ALA A 77 0.48 -2.26 -10.22
C ALA A 77 1.46 -2.47 -11.38
N HIS A 78 0.97 -2.45 -12.64
CA HIS A 78 1.84 -2.44 -13.82
C HIS A 78 2.72 -1.19 -13.88
N VAL A 79 2.17 0.00 -13.62
CA VAL A 79 2.96 1.25 -13.57
C VAL A 79 4.08 1.13 -12.53
N LEU A 80 3.77 0.65 -11.32
CA LEU A 80 4.77 0.47 -10.27
C LEU A 80 5.94 -0.41 -10.71
N VAL A 81 5.65 -1.55 -11.33
CA VAL A 81 6.69 -2.54 -11.67
C VAL A 81 7.41 -2.19 -12.97
N GLU A 82 6.67 -1.80 -14.01
CA GLU A 82 7.19 -1.65 -15.35
C GLU A 82 7.80 -0.26 -15.61
N ASP A 83 7.18 0.80 -15.07
CA ASP A 83 7.59 2.17 -15.35
C ASP A 83 8.41 2.77 -14.21
N LEU A 84 8.05 2.47 -12.95
CA LEU A 84 8.70 3.04 -11.77
C LEU A 84 9.76 2.11 -11.15
N GLY A 85 9.88 0.86 -11.63
CA GLY A 85 10.91 -0.08 -11.23
C GLY A 85 10.79 -0.57 -9.77
N LEU A 86 9.56 -0.65 -9.24
CA LEU A 86 9.31 -1.17 -7.90
C LEU A 86 9.85 -2.59 -7.77
N GLN A 87 10.66 -2.82 -6.75
CA GLN A 87 11.05 -4.16 -6.32
C GLN A 87 10.18 -4.60 -5.15
N SER A 88 9.89 -5.90 -5.07
CA SER A 88 9.10 -6.44 -3.96
C SER A 88 9.78 -6.15 -2.61
N GLY A 89 8.98 -5.71 -1.63
CA GLY A 89 9.47 -5.24 -0.33
C GLY A 89 9.82 -3.74 -0.27
N ASN A 90 9.87 -3.03 -1.39
CA ASN A 90 10.01 -1.57 -1.36
C ASN A 90 8.81 -0.92 -0.65
N ARG A 91 9.09 0.14 0.11
CA ARG A 91 8.05 0.92 0.79
C ARG A 91 7.56 2.00 -0.16
N VAL A 92 6.25 2.13 -0.22
CA VAL A 92 5.56 3.11 -1.06
C VAL A 92 4.74 4.03 -0.17
N LEU A 93 5.08 5.31 -0.16
CA LEU A 93 4.30 6.33 0.52
C LEU A 93 2.98 6.55 -0.22
N ILE A 94 1.87 6.58 0.50
CA ILE A 94 0.60 7.08 0.00
C ILE A 94 0.23 8.34 0.78
N ARG A 95 0.33 9.49 0.10
CA ARG A 95 -0.01 10.81 0.62
C ARG A 95 -1.29 11.30 -0.04
N SER A 96 -2.41 11.17 0.66
CA SER A 96 -3.72 11.49 0.13
C SER A 96 -4.73 11.79 1.22
N ALA A 97 -5.74 12.58 0.91
CA ALA A 97 -7.02 12.51 1.58
C ALA A 97 -7.77 11.24 1.14
N ASN A 98 -8.86 10.90 1.86
CA ASN A 98 -9.68 9.74 1.50
C ASN A 98 -10.39 9.99 0.17
N ASN A 99 -10.01 9.24 -0.86
CA ASN A 99 -10.64 9.24 -2.17
C ASN A 99 -10.48 7.85 -2.83
N PRO A 100 -11.25 7.53 -3.89
CA PRO A 100 -11.20 6.22 -4.53
C PRO A 100 -9.83 5.86 -5.12
N MET A 101 -9.09 6.83 -5.69
CA MET A 101 -7.76 6.58 -6.24
C MET A 101 -6.75 6.18 -5.15
N MET A 102 -6.84 6.76 -3.96
CA MET A 102 -6.00 6.36 -2.82
C MET A 102 -6.18 4.88 -2.50
N VAL A 103 -7.43 4.38 -2.55
CA VAL A 103 -7.74 2.96 -2.31
C VAL A 103 -7.15 2.10 -3.43
N ALA A 104 -7.26 2.52 -4.70
CA ALA A 104 -6.66 1.81 -5.84
C ALA A 104 -5.13 1.75 -5.72
N CYS A 105 -4.47 2.84 -5.34
CA CYS A 105 -3.03 2.88 -5.09
C CYS A 105 -2.64 1.91 -3.96
N TRP A 106 -3.42 1.88 -2.87
CA TRP A 106 -3.17 0.98 -1.73
C TRP A 106 -3.18 -0.49 -2.16
N PHE A 107 -4.22 -0.91 -2.90
CA PHE A 107 -4.30 -2.27 -3.43
C PHE A 107 -3.19 -2.57 -4.45
N ALA A 108 -2.87 -1.62 -5.31
CA ALA A 108 -1.83 -1.78 -6.33
C ALA A 108 -0.44 -2.05 -5.73
N VAL A 109 -0.09 -1.30 -4.67
CA VAL A 109 1.18 -1.52 -3.95
C VAL A 109 1.27 -2.94 -3.43
N LEU A 110 0.22 -3.46 -2.80
CA LEU A 110 0.19 -4.83 -2.28
C LEU A 110 0.18 -5.88 -3.39
N LYS A 111 -0.52 -5.63 -4.50
CA LYS A 111 -0.48 -6.50 -5.68
C LYS A 111 0.93 -6.64 -6.24
N ALA A 112 1.64 -5.53 -6.33
CA ALA A 112 3.03 -5.47 -6.83
C ALA A 112 4.07 -6.05 -5.84
N GLY A 113 3.66 -6.42 -4.62
CA GLY A 113 4.56 -6.92 -3.57
C GLY A 113 5.27 -5.80 -2.81
N GLY A 114 4.84 -4.55 -2.96
CA GLY A 114 5.31 -3.42 -2.16
C GLY A 114 4.70 -3.40 -0.76
N ILE A 115 5.25 -2.55 0.09
CA ILE A 115 4.77 -2.30 1.45
C ILE A 115 4.17 -0.90 1.51
N VAL A 116 2.92 -0.80 1.90
CA VAL A 116 2.22 0.49 2.02
C VAL A 116 2.71 1.27 3.23
N VAL A 117 2.98 2.56 3.03
CA VAL A 117 3.17 3.53 4.12
C VAL A 117 2.19 4.67 3.90
N ALA A 118 1.11 4.69 4.66
CA ALA A 118 0.10 5.74 4.56
C ALA A 118 0.35 6.83 5.61
N THR A 119 0.23 8.10 5.20
CA THR A 119 0.43 9.25 6.08
C THR A 119 -0.79 10.16 6.11
N MET A 120 -0.94 10.89 7.21
CA MET A 120 -1.98 11.92 7.30
C MET A 120 -1.72 13.06 6.31
N PRO A 121 -2.76 13.60 5.64
CA PRO A 121 -2.63 14.72 4.71
C PRO A 121 -1.99 15.97 5.32
N LEU A 122 -2.11 16.16 6.64
CA LEU A 122 -1.63 17.33 7.37
C LEU A 122 -0.12 17.37 7.60
N LEU A 123 0.60 16.25 7.34
CA LEU A 123 2.05 16.25 7.51
C LEU A 123 2.70 17.21 6.51
N ARG A 124 3.67 17.97 7.02
CA ARG A 124 4.48 18.88 6.23
C ARG A 124 5.78 18.22 5.76
N SER A 125 6.50 18.89 4.90
CA SER A 125 7.73 18.38 4.27
C SER A 125 8.74 17.84 5.27
N LYS A 126 8.91 18.47 6.44
CA LYS A 126 9.83 18.01 7.48
C LYS A 126 9.43 16.65 8.07
N GLU A 127 8.16 16.51 8.44
CA GLU A 127 7.63 15.25 8.97
C GLU A 127 7.62 14.16 7.88
N LEU A 128 7.29 14.53 6.64
CA LEU A 128 7.34 13.62 5.49
C LEU A 128 8.77 13.12 5.26
N THR A 129 9.76 14.01 5.25
CA THR A 129 11.17 13.63 5.14
C THR A 129 11.57 12.64 6.24
N THR A 130 11.16 12.92 7.49
CA THR A 130 11.44 11.99 8.61
C THR A 130 10.82 10.61 8.40
N VAL A 131 9.56 10.54 7.96
CA VAL A 131 8.87 9.26 7.66
C VAL A 131 9.56 8.53 6.53
N ILE A 132 9.91 9.24 5.46
CA ILE A 132 10.57 8.68 4.28
C ILE A 132 11.95 8.12 4.65
N ASP A 133 12.73 8.86 5.41
CA ASP A 133 14.06 8.43 5.83
C ASP A 133 13.99 7.25 6.82
N CYS A 134 13.08 7.29 7.79
CA CYS A 134 12.93 6.21 8.76
C CYS A 134 12.54 4.87 8.13
N ALA A 135 11.68 4.89 7.12
CA ALA A 135 11.22 3.67 6.44
C ALA A 135 11.97 3.40 5.13
N GLU A 136 12.98 4.20 4.79
CA GLU A 136 13.71 4.11 3.51
C GLU A 136 12.75 3.98 2.32
N ILE A 137 11.79 4.92 2.22
CA ILE A 137 10.73 4.91 1.22
C ILE A 137 11.32 5.30 -0.13
N SER A 138 11.16 4.42 -1.12
CA SER A 138 11.71 4.64 -2.47
C SER A 138 10.71 5.22 -3.46
N HIS A 139 9.41 5.02 -3.24
CA HIS A 139 8.33 5.43 -4.15
C HIS A 139 7.23 6.17 -3.40
N ALA A 140 6.55 7.09 -4.07
CA ALA A 140 5.41 7.77 -3.49
C ALA A 140 4.29 7.96 -4.51
N PHE A 141 3.06 7.76 -4.07
CA PHE A 141 1.85 8.26 -4.70
C PHE A 141 1.34 9.46 -3.92
N CYS A 142 1.17 10.59 -4.58
CA CYS A 142 0.73 11.82 -3.97
C CYS A 142 -0.49 12.40 -4.67
N ASP A 143 -1.54 12.68 -3.93
CA ASP A 143 -2.66 13.48 -4.42
C ASP A 143 -2.15 14.87 -4.80
N SER A 144 -2.49 15.36 -6.01
CA SER A 144 -2.02 16.65 -6.52
C SER A 144 -2.41 17.82 -5.64
N ASP A 145 -3.52 17.72 -4.90
CA ASP A 145 -3.93 18.73 -3.92
C ASP A 145 -2.94 18.85 -2.73
N LEU A 146 -2.05 17.87 -2.55
CA LEU A 146 -1.04 17.81 -1.49
C LEU A 146 0.39 17.92 -2.03
N ALA A 147 0.57 18.31 -3.28
CA ALA A 147 1.86 18.31 -3.97
C ALA A 147 2.86 19.32 -3.38
N GLU A 148 2.40 20.48 -2.90
CA GLU A 148 3.26 21.56 -2.40
C GLU A 148 4.28 21.06 -1.37
N GLU A 149 3.82 20.40 -0.32
CA GLU A 149 4.72 19.87 0.73
C GLU A 149 5.54 18.67 0.23
N MET A 150 5.02 17.92 -0.73
CA MET A 150 5.75 16.79 -1.32
C MET A 150 6.94 17.22 -2.16
N HIS A 151 6.82 18.33 -2.90
CA HIS A 151 7.93 18.92 -3.66
C HIS A 151 9.06 19.48 -2.78
N LEU A 152 8.77 19.78 -1.51
CA LEU A 152 9.76 20.29 -0.55
C LEU A 152 10.49 19.17 0.21
N VAL A 153 10.11 17.91 0.02
CA VAL A 153 10.78 16.76 0.65
C VAL A 153 12.21 16.64 0.12
N GLN A 154 13.14 16.43 1.03
CA GLN A 154 14.55 16.18 0.72
C GLN A 154 14.97 14.86 1.36
N SER A 155 15.08 13.81 0.56
CA SER A 155 15.51 12.48 1.00
C SER A 155 16.24 11.76 -0.11
N ASP A 156 17.35 11.12 0.22
CA ASP A 156 18.14 10.30 -0.71
C ASP A 156 17.47 8.94 -1.02
N PHE A 157 16.50 8.53 -0.20
CA PHE A 157 15.77 7.27 -0.38
C PHE A 157 14.66 7.40 -1.42
N LEU A 158 13.98 8.56 -1.49
CA LEU A 158 12.84 8.77 -2.39
C LEU A 158 13.32 8.98 -3.83
N LYS A 159 13.00 8.03 -4.70
CA LYS A 159 13.44 8.01 -6.09
C LYS A 159 12.35 8.43 -7.07
N GLU A 160 11.12 7.96 -6.82
CA GLU A 160 9.99 8.14 -7.73
C GLU A 160 8.78 8.69 -7.00
N VAL A 161 8.17 9.73 -7.56
CA VAL A 161 6.91 10.32 -7.08
C VAL A 161 5.94 10.41 -8.25
N SER A 162 4.79 9.76 -8.13
CA SER A 162 3.70 9.89 -9.10
C SER A 162 2.53 10.65 -8.47
N PHE A 163 2.17 11.74 -9.13
CA PHE A 163 1.00 12.52 -8.75
C PHE A 163 -0.25 12.02 -9.46
N TYR A 164 -1.41 12.15 -8.83
CA TYR A 164 -2.70 11.78 -9.38
C TYR A 164 -3.80 12.78 -9.00
N ARG A 165 -4.99 12.65 -9.59
CA ARG A 165 -6.10 13.60 -9.52
C ARG A 165 -5.72 14.96 -10.12
N ASN A 166 -5.89 15.06 -11.46
CA ASN A 166 -5.65 16.29 -12.22
C ASN A 166 -4.21 16.85 -12.10
N SER A 167 -3.23 15.95 -11.97
CA SER A 167 -1.83 16.37 -12.02
C SER A 167 -1.53 17.13 -13.32
N PRO A 168 -0.96 18.33 -13.26
CA PRO A 168 -0.50 19.05 -14.44
C PRO A 168 0.73 18.42 -15.07
N GLU A 169 1.35 17.45 -14.42
CA GLU A 169 2.57 16.79 -14.88
C GLU A 169 2.26 15.79 -16.00
N ILE A 170 3.12 15.77 -17.02
CA ILE A 170 2.99 14.84 -18.15
C ILE A 170 3.09 13.37 -17.71
N SER A 171 3.74 13.13 -16.58
CA SER A 171 3.92 11.84 -15.92
C SER A 171 2.86 11.50 -14.85
N GLY A 172 1.73 12.16 -14.87
CA GLY A 172 0.63 11.86 -13.93
C GLY A 172 0.21 10.38 -14.01
N LEU A 173 -0.14 9.82 -12.84
CA LEU A 173 -0.44 8.39 -12.70
C LEU A 173 -1.53 7.93 -13.69
N GLU A 174 -2.60 8.70 -13.84
CA GLU A 174 -3.71 8.36 -14.74
C GLU A 174 -3.24 8.18 -16.18
N LYS A 175 -2.33 9.01 -16.66
CA LYS A 175 -1.78 8.91 -18.02
C LYS A 175 -0.92 7.67 -18.18
N LEU A 176 -0.11 7.32 -17.19
CA LEU A 176 0.70 6.09 -17.23
C LEU A 176 -0.20 4.84 -17.25
N MET A 177 -1.34 4.88 -16.53
CA MET A 177 -2.31 3.78 -16.46
C MET A 177 -3.01 3.50 -17.81
N GLU A 178 -3.24 4.51 -18.66
CA GLU A 178 -4.06 4.38 -19.89
C GLU A 178 -3.63 3.22 -20.80
N SER A 179 -2.33 2.97 -20.89
CA SER A 179 -1.76 1.90 -21.74
C SER A 179 -1.59 0.56 -21.03
N LYS A 180 -1.87 0.49 -19.72
CA LYS A 180 -1.60 -0.71 -18.93
C LYS A 180 -2.75 -1.71 -18.96
N ALA A 181 -2.38 -3.00 -18.90
CA ALA A 181 -3.35 -4.08 -18.83
C ALA A 181 -4.20 -4.00 -17.55
N LYS A 182 -5.47 -4.38 -17.68
CA LYS A 182 -6.46 -4.39 -16.58
C LYS A 182 -6.43 -5.69 -15.74
N ILE A 183 -5.47 -6.57 -16.00
CA ILE A 183 -5.22 -7.82 -15.29
C ILE A 183 -3.75 -7.80 -14.85
N PHE A 184 -3.51 -8.10 -13.58
CA PHE A 184 -2.17 -8.18 -13.01
C PHE A 184 -2.06 -9.44 -12.14
N GLN A 185 -0.95 -10.16 -12.25
CA GLN A 185 -0.68 -11.32 -11.39
C GLN A 185 -0.07 -10.82 -10.08
N ASN A 186 -0.78 -11.02 -8.97
CA ASN A 186 -0.30 -10.59 -7.66
C ASN A 186 1.05 -11.23 -7.32
N TYR A 187 1.90 -10.45 -6.68
CA TYR A 187 3.14 -10.97 -6.10
C TYR A 187 2.81 -12.01 -5.01
N HIS A 188 3.51 -13.13 -5.02
CA HIS A 188 3.32 -14.20 -4.04
C HIS A 188 4.00 -13.84 -2.72
N THR A 189 3.20 -13.41 -1.75
CA THR A 189 3.64 -13.08 -0.39
C THR A 189 3.34 -14.20 0.59
N LYS A 190 4.03 -14.24 1.73
CA LYS A 190 3.63 -15.03 2.88
C LYS A 190 2.59 -14.28 3.72
N ALA A 191 1.79 -15.02 4.49
CA ALA A 191 0.83 -14.43 5.41
C ALA A 191 1.47 -13.50 6.44
N ASP A 192 2.71 -13.79 6.83
CA ASP A 192 3.53 -13.02 7.77
C ASP A 192 4.56 -12.09 7.06
N SER A 193 4.42 -11.86 5.77
CA SER A 193 5.13 -10.76 5.11
C SER A 193 4.52 -9.42 5.51
N VAL A 194 5.36 -8.41 5.75
CA VAL A 194 4.90 -7.06 6.08
C VAL A 194 4.18 -6.45 4.87
N ALA A 195 2.95 -6.01 5.09
CA ALA A 195 2.09 -5.40 4.07
C ALA A 195 1.92 -3.89 4.27
N LEU A 196 1.92 -3.45 5.53
CA LEU A 196 1.68 -2.06 5.91
C LEU A 196 2.63 -1.66 7.04
N ILE A 197 3.18 -0.45 6.93
CA ILE A 197 3.89 0.23 8.02
C ILE A 197 3.11 1.49 8.39
N GLY A 198 2.66 1.55 9.63
CA GLY A 198 2.08 2.74 10.24
C GLY A 198 3.12 3.50 11.07
N PHE A 199 2.87 4.77 11.31
CA PHE A 199 3.68 5.60 12.20
C PHE A 199 2.87 6.07 13.38
N THR A 200 3.44 5.95 14.57
CA THR A 200 2.86 6.49 15.81
C THR A 200 3.74 7.61 16.36
N SER A 201 3.11 8.57 17.02
CA SER A 201 3.85 9.61 17.75
C SER A 201 4.58 8.96 18.92
N GLY A 202 5.89 8.77 18.78
CA GLY A 202 6.71 8.24 19.88
C GLY A 202 6.78 9.23 21.05
N THR A 203 6.67 8.74 22.27
CA THR A 203 6.88 9.54 23.51
C THR A 203 8.28 10.14 23.58
N THR A 204 9.21 9.68 22.76
CA THR A 204 10.62 10.12 22.68
C THR A 204 10.87 11.16 21.59
N GLY A 205 9.84 11.63 20.89
CA GLY A 205 9.94 12.63 19.82
C GLY A 205 10.28 12.08 18.42
N LEU A 206 10.76 10.84 18.31
CA LEU A 206 10.94 10.16 17.02
C LEU A 206 9.73 9.27 16.72
N PRO A 207 9.20 9.30 15.47
CA PRO A 207 8.10 8.44 15.08
C PRO A 207 8.52 6.98 15.16
N LYS A 208 7.63 6.12 15.69
CA LYS A 208 7.85 4.67 15.75
C LYS A 208 7.07 4.00 14.62
N MET A 209 7.75 3.11 13.90
CA MET A 209 7.14 2.26 12.89
C MET A 209 6.39 1.09 13.55
N THR A 210 5.17 0.83 13.08
CA THR A 210 4.38 -0.35 13.43
C THR A 210 4.16 -1.18 12.17
N ALA A 211 4.65 -2.42 12.16
CA ALA A 211 4.49 -3.31 11.02
C ALA A 211 3.23 -4.17 11.17
N HIS A 212 2.46 -4.29 10.09
CA HIS A 212 1.31 -5.17 9.97
C HIS A 212 1.51 -6.14 8.82
N TYR A 213 1.22 -7.40 9.07
CA TYR A 213 1.34 -8.48 8.09
C TYR A 213 0.10 -8.59 7.19
N HIS A 214 0.22 -9.28 6.07
CA HIS A 214 -0.95 -9.59 5.22
C HIS A 214 -2.06 -10.29 6.00
N LYS A 215 -1.70 -11.23 6.89
CA LYS A 215 -2.68 -11.91 7.76
C LYS A 215 -3.38 -10.97 8.73
N ASP A 216 -2.69 -9.95 9.25
CA ASP A 216 -3.26 -9.01 10.24
C ASP A 216 -4.36 -8.16 9.61
N ILE A 217 -4.17 -7.73 8.36
CA ILE A 217 -5.18 -6.97 7.61
C ILE A 217 -6.47 -7.79 7.49
N LEU A 218 -6.38 -9.07 7.13
CA LEU A 218 -7.55 -9.95 7.05
C LEU A 218 -8.15 -10.26 8.42
N ASN A 219 -7.32 -10.41 9.45
CA ASN A 219 -7.80 -10.69 10.79
C ASN A 219 -8.56 -9.50 11.39
N ILE A 220 -8.14 -8.27 11.08
CA ILE A 220 -8.89 -7.06 11.43
C ILE A 220 -10.27 -7.08 10.75
N CYS A 221 -10.32 -7.38 9.44
CA CYS A 221 -11.59 -7.46 8.70
C CYS A 221 -12.53 -8.56 9.24
N GLU A 222 -11.99 -9.65 9.77
CA GLU A 222 -12.78 -10.75 10.33
C GLU A 222 -13.31 -10.44 11.74
N ALA A 223 -12.63 -9.55 12.47
CA ALA A 223 -12.98 -9.20 13.84
C ALA A 223 -14.07 -8.10 13.93
N PHE A 224 -14.34 -7.38 12.83
CA PHE A 224 -15.32 -6.29 12.74
C PHE A 224 -16.42 -6.59 11.72
#